data_d90390b510b5a9d32e3bba55d8438ff2
#
_entry.id   d90390b510b5a9d32e3bba55d8438ff2
#
_cell.length_a   1.000
_cell.length_b   1.000
_cell.length_c   1.000
_cell.angle_alpha   90.00
_cell.angle_beta   90.00
_cell.angle_gamma   90.00
#
_symmetry.space_group_name_H-M   'P 1'
#
loop_
_entity.id
_entity.type
_entity.pdbx_description
1 polymer ?
#
loop_
_entity_poly.entity_id
_entity_poly.type
_entity_poly.pdbx_seq_one_letter_code
_entity_poly.pdbx_strand_id
1 'polypeptide(L)'
;LAVSEPTFYFLIGYWIEHVLPDSWITPRNLFKLGLAALLGSVIAAGMTYYHGIIAGGLTEAISERFYDSFLFLNTAFVFCFSKWWFSTHTISDAWRNRLIFLGSVSFGVMLFEEITRNLTHPIFGKMLAYLPRIPFIDAVIWICLAYALGIIITYFIKKIPYFNKLI
;
A
#
# COMPACT_ATOMS: atom_id res chain seq x y z
N LEU A 1 -22.24 6.60 -9.65
CA LEU A 1 -21.66 5.44 -8.99
C LEU A 1 -20.23 5.82 -8.61
N ALA A 2 -20.02 6.24 -7.36
CA ALA A 2 -18.67 6.39 -6.84
C ALA A 2 -18.11 4.99 -6.61
N VAL A 3 -17.13 4.60 -7.41
CA VAL A 3 -16.35 3.36 -7.18
C VAL A 3 -15.51 3.62 -5.94
N SER A 4 -15.63 2.80 -4.91
CA SER A 4 -14.78 2.94 -3.73
C SER A 4 -13.32 2.73 -4.13
N GLU A 5 -12.38 3.45 -3.49
CA GLU A 5 -10.96 3.36 -3.78
C GLU A 5 -10.42 1.92 -3.79
N PRO A 6 -10.73 1.06 -2.81
CA PRO A 6 -10.28 -0.33 -2.83
C PRO A 6 -10.74 -1.09 -4.07
N THR A 7 -11.98 -0.86 -4.54
CA THR A 7 -12.50 -1.48 -5.76
C THR A 7 -11.74 -1.03 -7.00
N PHE A 8 -11.36 0.25 -7.07
CA PHE A 8 -10.57 0.78 -8.17
C PHE A 8 -9.18 0.12 -8.26
N TYR A 9 -8.47 -0.01 -7.15
CA TYR A 9 -7.17 -0.69 -7.11
C TYR A 9 -7.26 -2.18 -7.42
N PHE A 10 -8.32 -2.84 -6.97
CA PHE A 10 -8.58 -4.22 -7.33
C PHE A 10 -8.78 -4.39 -8.85
N LEU A 11 -9.57 -3.49 -9.47
CA LEU A 11 -9.78 -3.50 -10.92
C LEU A 11 -8.49 -3.22 -11.71
N ILE A 12 -7.63 -2.32 -11.23
CA ILE A 12 -6.31 -2.09 -11.84
C ILE A 12 -5.45 -3.36 -11.76
N GLY A 13 -5.39 -4.00 -10.60
CA GLY A 13 -4.64 -5.24 -10.43
C GLY A 13 -5.15 -6.36 -11.37
N TYR A 14 -6.47 -6.54 -11.43
CA TYR A 14 -7.09 -7.47 -12.35
C TYR A 14 -6.78 -7.17 -13.82
N TRP A 15 -6.85 -5.90 -14.21
CA TRP A 15 -6.55 -5.46 -15.57
C TRP A 15 -5.09 -5.71 -15.95
N ILE A 16 -4.14 -5.42 -15.05
CA ILE A 16 -2.71 -5.68 -15.28
C ILE A 16 -2.45 -7.18 -15.42
N GLU A 17 -3.13 -8.02 -14.65
CA GLU A 17 -2.90 -9.45 -14.68
C GLU A 17 -3.53 -10.15 -15.88
N HIS A 18 -4.76 -9.77 -16.27
CA HIS A 18 -5.54 -10.52 -17.24
C HIS A 18 -5.73 -9.83 -18.60
N VAL A 19 -5.57 -8.51 -18.67
CA VAL A 19 -5.87 -7.74 -19.88
C VAL A 19 -4.61 -7.13 -20.49
N LEU A 20 -3.66 -6.67 -19.65
CA LEU A 20 -2.44 -6.06 -20.14
C LEU A 20 -1.54 -7.13 -20.79
N PRO A 21 -1.18 -6.99 -22.08
CA PRO A 21 -0.32 -7.96 -22.75
C PRO A 21 1.06 -8.01 -22.08
N ASP A 22 1.60 -9.21 -21.88
CA ASP A 22 2.94 -9.39 -21.31
C ASP A 22 4.04 -8.72 -22.16
N SER A 23 3.82 -8.62 -23.48
CA SER A 23 4.69 -7.90 -24.40
C SER A 23 4.82 -6.39 -24.08
N TRP A 24 3.86 -5.80 -23.37
CA TRP A 24 3.93 -4.41 -22.93
C TRP A 24 4.85 -4.24 -21.73
N ILE A 25 5.01 -5.28 -20.89
CA ILE A 25 5.80 -5.26 -19.66
C ILE A 25 7.29 -5.42 -20.00
N THR A 26 7.88 -4.36 -20.51
CA THR A 26 9.30 -4.28 -20.89
C THR A 26 10.04 -3.31 -19.97
N PRO A 27 11.36 -3.43 -19.76
CA PRO A 27 12.13 -2.49 -18.95
C PRO A 27 11.95 -1.04 -19.40
N ARG A 28 11.81 -0.81 -20.71
CA ARG A 28 11.58 0.53 -21.27
C ARG A 28 10.23 1.13 -20.84
N ASN A 29 9.16 0.34 -20.89
CA ASN A 29 7.83 0.78 -20.51
C ASN A 29 7.72 0.92 -18.99
N LEU A 30 8.36 0.02 -18.23
CA LEU A 30 8.46 0.11 -16.78
C LEU A 30 9.19 1.38 -16.35
N PHE A 31 10.29 1.73 -17.03
CA PHE A 31 11.00 2.99 -16.76
C PHE A 31 10.10 4.21 -17.00
N LYS A 32 9.34 4.24 -18.10
CA LYS A 32 8.38 5.32 -18.38
C LYS A 32 7.29 5.40 -17.32
N LEU A 33 6.73 4.26 -16.94
CA LEU A 33 5.69 4.19 -15.90
C LEU A 33 6.25 4.61 -14.54
N GLY A 34 7.45 4.17 -14.17
CA GLY A 34 8.13 4.58 -12.95
C GLY A 34 8.43 6.09 -12.92
N LEU A 35 8.86 6.67 -14.06
CA LEU A 35 9.05 8.11 -14.17
C LEU A 35 7.72 8.86 -14.03
N ALA A 36 6.64 8.39 -14.64
CA ALA A 36 5.31 8.98 -14.48
C ALA A 36 4.83 8.89 -13.02
N ALA A 37 5.05 7.76 -12.35
CA ALA A 37 4.73 7.57 -10.93
C ALA A 37 5.52 8.54 -10.03
N LEU A 38 6.83 8.70 -10.29
CA LEU A 38 7.68 9.63 -9.57
C LEU A 38 7.24 11.09 -9.78
N LEU A 39 7.00 11.49 -11.03
CA LEU A 39 6.51 12.84 -11.34
C LEU A 39 5.15 13.11 -10.70
N GLY A 40 4.22 12.15 -10.76
CA GLY A 40 2.93 12.24 -10.10
C GLY A 40 3.07 12.45 -8.58
N SER A 41 3.98 11.70 -7.94
CA SER A 41 4.25 11.85 -6.51
C SER A 41 4.86 13.22 -6.17
N VAL A 42 5.78 13.73 -6.99
CA VAL A 42 6.36 15.06 -6.80
C VAL A 42 5.31 16.15 -6.97
N ILE A 43 4.44 16.03 -7.98
CA ILE A 43 3.33 16.97 -8.21
C ILE A 43 2.36 16.94 -7.01
N ALA A 44 1.97 15.75 -6.56
CA ALA A 44 1.07 15.59 -5.41
C ALA A 44 1.67 16.24 -4.14
N ALA A 45 2.94 15.97 -3.86
CA ALA A 45 3.65 16.57 -2.73
C ALA A 45 3.73 18.12 -2.85
N GLY A 46 4.05 18.62 -4.04
CA GLY A 46 4.12 20.06 -4.31
C GLY A 46 2.77 20.76 -4.14
N MET A 47 1.70 20.15 -4.65
CA MET A 47 0.33 20.66 -4.50
C MET A 47 -0.14 20.63 -3.04
N THR A 48 0.14 19.54 -2.34
CA THR A 48 -0.17 19.40 -0.91
C THR A 48 0.53 20.49 -0.10
N TYR A 49 1.83 20.70 -0.35
CA TYR A 49 2.61 21.74 0.31
C TYR A 49 2.06 23.15 0.02
N TYR A 50 1.81 23.47 -1.25
CA TYR A 50 1.28 24.77 -1.68
C TYR A 50 -0.07 25.08 -1.04
N HIS A 51 -1.00 24.12 -1.07
CA HIS A 51 -2.31 24.29 -0.44
C HIS A 51 -2.23 24.37 1.09
N GLY A 52 -1.29 23.63 1.69
CA GLY A 52 -1.03 23.74 3.13
C GLY A 52 -0.58 25.14 3.56
N ILE A 53 0.28 25.79 2.75
CA ILE A 53 0.69 27.19 3.01
C ILE A 53 -0.50 28.14 2.94
N ILE A 54 -1.35 28.02 1.90
CA ILE A 54 -2.51 28.91 1.71
C ILE A 54 -3.54 28.71 2.84
N ALA A 55 -3.76 27.49 3.28
CA ALA A 55 -4.70 27.16 4.35
C ALA A 55 -4.16 27.46 5.77
N GLY A 56 -2.90 27.92 5.88
CA GLY A 56 -2.28 28.18 7.18
C GLY A 56 -1.87 26.93 7.95
N GLY A 57 -1.85 25.76 7.32
CA GLY A 57 -1.44 24.49 7.89
C GLY A 57 -1.83 23.30 7.02
N LEU A 58 -1.14 22.17 7.20
CA LEU A 58 -1.48 20.92 6.55
C LEU A 58 -2.65 20.27 7.29
N THR A 59 -3.74 20.04 6.58
CA THR A 59 -4.87 19.25 7.05
C THR A 59 -4.89 17.91 6.38
N GLU A 60 -5.46 16.89 7.04
CA GLU A 60 -5.62 15.54 6.50
C GLU A 60 -6.34 15.57 5.14
N ALA A 61 -7.45 16.32 5.05
CA ALA A 61 -8.22 16.47 3.82
C ALA A 61 -7.44 17.06 2.63
N ILE A 62 -6.44 17.93 2.88
CA ILE A 62 -5.59 18.49 1.82
C ILE A 62 -4.57 17.44 1.36
N SER A 63 -3.97 16.70 2.29
CA SER A 63 -2.99 15.67 1.95
C SER A 63 -3.61 14.50 1.19
N GLU A 64 -4.76 14.00 1.62
CA GLU A 64 -5.49 12.92 0.96
C GLU A 64 -5.89 13.30 -0.45
N ARG A 65 -6.48 14.48 -0.66
CA ARG A 65 -6.98 14.92 -1.96
C ARG A 65 -5.96 14.85 -3.10
N PHE A 66 -4.72 15.22 -2.84
CA PHE A 66 -3.68 15.25 -3.87
C PHE A 66 -2.90 13.95 -3.95
N TYR A 67 -2.70 13.29 -2.82
CA TYR A 67 -2.02 12.00 -2.77
C TYR A 67 -2.79 10.93 -3.54
N ASP A 68 -4.08 10.79 -3.29
CA ASP A 68 -4.93 9.77 -3.90
C ASP A 68 -5.05 9.94 -5.41
N SER A 69 -5.00 11.20 -5.91
CA SER A 69 -5.07 11.49 -7.34
C SER A 69 -3.95 10.84 -8.17
N PHE A 70 -2.79 10.57 -7.58
CA PHE A 70 -1.62 10.00 -8.27
C PHE A 70 -1.20 8.62 -7.76
N LEU A 71 -1.81 8.14 -6.68
CA LEU A 71 -1.46 6.86 -6.06
C LEU A 71 -1.64 5.69 -7.03
N PHE A 72 -2.60 5.76 -7.95
CA PHE A 72 -2.82 4.72 -8.94
C PHE A 72 -1.61 4.48 -9.85
N LEU A 73 -0.81 5.51 -10.16
CA LEU A 73 0.41 5.36 -10.96
C LEU A 73 1.47 4.56 -10.20
N ASN A 74 1.63 4.84 -8.91
CA ASN A 74 2.56 4.11 -8.04
C ASN A 74 2.12 2.65 -7.92
N THR A 75 0.83 2.41 -7.71
CA THR A 75 0.27 1.06 -7.62
C THR A 75 0.47 0.29 -8.92
N ALA A 76 0.11 0.89 -10.06
CA ALA A 76 0.31 0.27 -11.38
C ALA A 76 1.79 -0.04 -11.65
N PHE A 77 2.70 0.88 -11.29
CA PHE A 77 4.15 0.66 -11.41
C PHE A 77 4.62 -0.53 -10.57
N VAL A 78 4.24 -0.59 -9.31
CA VAL A 78 4.64 -1.68 -8.41
C VAL A 78 4.11 -3.03 -8.91
N PHE A 79 2.85 -3.10 -9.38
CA PHE A 79 2.28 -4.33 -9.95
C PHE A 79 3.01 -4.77 -11.22
N CYS A 80 3.20 -3.86 -12.19
CA CYS A 80 3.90 -4.18 -13.44
C CYS A 80 5.37 -4.56 -13.18
N PHE A 81 6.06 -3.85 -12.28
CA PHE A 81 7.43 -4.15 -11.89
C PHE A 81 7.53 -5.52 -11.22
N SER A 82 6.63 -5.84 -10.30
CA SER A 82 6.59 -7.14 -9.64
C SER A 82 6.36 -8.27 -10.66
N LYS A 83 5.39 -8.09 -11.57
CA LYS A 83 5.11 -9.07 -12.63
C LYS A 83 6.33 -9.30 -13.52
N TRP A 84 7.01 -8.24 -13.93
CA TRP A 84 8.26 -8.34 -14.70
C TRP A 84 9.37 -9.01 -13.90
N TRP A 85 9.58 -8.60 -12.66
CA TRP A 85 10.64 -9.15 -11.82
C TRP A 85 10.49 -10.66 -11.63
N PHE A 86 9.29 -11.11 -11.27
CA PHE A 86 9.02 -12.53 -11.04
C PHE A 86 8.96 -13.37 -12.32
N SER A 87 8.74 -12.75 -13.47
CA SER A 87 8.84 -13.45 -14.78
C SER A 87 10.29 -13.60 -15.26
N THR A 88 11.20 -12.72 -14.83
CA THR A 88 12.58 -12.69 -15.31
C THR A 88 13.59 -13.30 -14.33
N HIS A 89 13.23 -13.42 -13.04
CA HIS A 89 14.12 -13.93 -12.01
C HIS A 89 13.55 -15.16 -11.33
N THR A 90 14.38 -16.18 -11.19
CA THR A 90 14.03 -17.36 -10.39
C THR A 90 14.18 -17.05 -8.90
N ILE A 91 13.11 -17.25 -8.14
CA ILE A 91 13.10 -17.11 -6.70
C ILE A 91 13.28 -18.49 -6.05
N SER A 92 14.01 -18.52 -4.93
CA SER A 92 14.11 -19.76 -4.14
C SER A 92 12.73 -20.14 -3.57
N ASP A 93 12.49 -21.46 -3.40
CA ASP A 93 11.22 -21.97 -2.86
C ASP A 93 10.90 -21.40 -1.48
N ALA A 94 11.93 -21.15 -0.67
CA ALA A 94 11.75 -20.53 0.64
C ALA A 94 11.16 -19.11 0.54
N TRP A 95 11.64 -18.29 -0.39
CA TRP A 95 11.09 -16.96 -0.65
C TRP A 95 9.70 -17.02 -1.28
N ARG A 96 9.50 -17.93 -2.22
CA ARG A 96 8.18 -18.15 -2.82
C ARG A 96 7.13 -18.48 -1.76
N ASN A 97 7.42 -19.39 -0.84
CA ASN A 97 6.49 -19.76 0.23
C ASN A 97 6.19 -18.59 1.18
N ARG A 98 7.20 -17.75 1.49
CA ARG A 98 7.00 -16.54 2.30
C ARG A 98 6.09 -15.53 1.58
N LEU A 99 6.28 -15.31 0.29
CA LEU A 99 5.45 -14.40 -0.50
C LEU A 99 4.01 -14.90 -0.63
N ILE A 100 3.80 -16.21 -0.83
CA ILE A 100 2.48 -16.83 -0.84
C ILE A 100 1.80 -16.64 0.52
N PHE A 101 2.53 -16.86 1.62
CA PHE A 101 2.01 -16.61 2.96
C PHE A 101 1.60 -15.14 3.15
N LEU A 102 2.49 -14.19 2.84
CA LEU A 102 2.20 -12.76 2.93
C LEU A 102 0.99 -12.37 2.06
N GLY A 103 0.92 -12.85 0.82
CA GLY A 103 -0.23 -12.62 -0.06
C GLY A 103 -1.54 -13.16 0.54
N SER A 104 -1.46 -14.37 1.13
CA SER A 104 -2.63 -15.01 1.74
C SER A 104 -3.16 -14.29 2.99
N VAL A 105 -2.34 -13.50 3.69
CA VAL A 105 -2.77 -12.74 4.87
C VAL A 105 -3.05 -11.27 4.55
N SER A 106 -2.56 -10.75 3.40
CA SER A 106 -2.70 -9.34 3.04
C SER A 106 -4.16 -8.90 2.92
N PHE A 107 -5.03 -9.76 2.37
CA PHE A 107 -6.45 -9.47 2.29
C PHE A 107 -7.08 -9.32 3.68
N GLY A 108 -6.74 -10.21 4.61
CA GLY A 108 -7.20 -10.10 5.99
C GLY A 108 -6.64 -8.86 6.70
N VAL A 109 -5.36 -8.52 6.47
CA VAL A 109 -4.77 -7.28 7.01
C VAL A 109 -5.57 -6.07 6.54
N MET A 110 -5.92 -6.00 5.24
CA MET A 110 -6.73 -4.93 4.67
C MET A 110 -8.13 -4.87 5.31
N LEU A 111 -8.79 -6.02 5.53
CA LEU A 111 -10.10 -6.06 6.18
C LEU A 111 -10.06 -5.56 7.64
N PHE A 112 -8.96 -5.79 8.33
CA PHE A 112 -8.81 -5.40 9.74
C PHE A 112 -8.00 -4.11 9.94
N GLU A 113 -7.65 -3.40 8.86
CA GLU A 113 -6.84 -2.17 8.91
C GLU A 113 -7.42 -1.15 9.89
N GLU A 114 -8.71 -0.87 9.78
CA GLU A 114 -9.39 0.11 10.65
C GLU A 114 -9.29 -0.29 12.13
N ILE A 115 -9.46 -1.57 12.44
CA ILE A 115 -9.36 -2.08 13.82
C ILE A 115 -7.92 -1.98 14.30
N THR A 116 -6.95 -2.39 13.50
CA THR A 116 -5.52 -2.35 13.87
C THR A 116 -5.04 -0.91 14.03
N ARG A 117 -5.49 0.00 13.18
CA ARG A 117 -5.20 1.43 13.27
C ARG A 117 -5.72 2.01 14.57
N ASN A 118 -6.96 1.76 14.91
CA ASN A 118 -7.59 2.27 16.13
C ASN A 118 -6.98 1.68 17.42
N LEU A 119 -6.53 0.44 17.40
CA LEU A 119 -5.85 -0.20 18.52
C LEU A 119 -4.41 0.31 18.70
N THR A 120 -3.70 0.53 17.60
CA THR A 120 -2.29 0.93 17.66
C THR A 120 -2.09 2.42 17.92
N HIS A 121 -3.00 3.28 17.46
CA HIS A 121 -2.89 4.73 17.61
C HIS A 121 -2.68 5.21 19.05
N PRO A 122 -3.47 4.79 20.06
CA PRO A 122 -3.27 5.24 21.44
C PRO A 122 -1.99 4.68 22.08
N ILE A 123 -1.55 3.48 21.68
CA ILE A 123 -0.31 2.87 22.16
C ILE A 123 0.88 3.62 21.58
N PHE A 124 0.84 3.87 20.27
CA PHE A 124 1.87 4.56 19.54
C PHE A 124 2.05 6.01 20.00
N GLY A 125 0.95 6.75 20.24
CA GLY A 125 0.99 8.10 20.77
C GLY A 125 1.69 8.20 22.15
N LYS A 126 1.55 7.17 23.00
CA LYS A 126 2.27 7.09 24.27
C LYS A 126 3.75 6.78 24.08
N MET A 127 4.09 5.88 23.17
CA MET A 127 5.51 5.55 22.86
C MET A 127 6.25 6.74 22.28
N LEU A 128 5.62 7.50 21.39
CA LEU A 128 6.20 8.68 20.75
C LEU A 128 6.47 9.84 21.72
N ALA A 129 5.79 9.90 22.85
CA ALA A 129 6.05 10.95 23.85
C ALA A 129 7.49 10.86 24.42
N TYR A 130 8.16 9.72 24.29
CA TYR A 130 9.49 9.45 24.83
C TYR A 130 10.61 9.45 23.77
N LEU A 131 10.30 9.59 22.50
CA LEU A 131 11.28 9.54 21.40
C LEU A 131 11.44 10.92 20.74
N PRO A 132 12.65 11.27 20.25
CA PRO A 132 12.82 12.46 19.44
C PRO A 132 11.98 12.34 18.17
N ARG A 133 11.07 13.26 17.95
CA ARG A 133 10.08 13.20 16.87
C ARG A 133 10.72 13.46 15.50
N ILE A 134 10.92 12.40 14.75
CA ILE A 134 11.21 12.46 13.31
C ILE A 134 9.94 11.89 12.64
N PRO A 135 9.04 12.73 12.11
CA PRO A 135 7.70 12.31 11.64
C PRO A 135 7.74 11.15 10.64
N PHE A 136 8.76 11.09 9.79
CA PHE A 136 8.92 10.01 8.82
C PHE A 136 9.23 8.65 9.49
N ILE A 137 10.15 8.65 10.45
CA ILE A 137 10.50 7.41 11.19
C ILE A 137 9.31 6.93 12.01
N ASP A 138 8.63 7.86 12.64
CA ASP A 138 7.43 7.60 13.44
C ASP A 138 6.33 6.95 12.59
N ALA A 139 6.07 7.49 11.40
CA ALA A 139 5.10 6.92 10.47
C ALA A 139 5.50 5.50 10.02
N VAL A 140 6.77 5.27 9.68
CA VAL A 140 7.26 3.93 9.28
C VAL A 140 7.10 2.93 10.41
N ILE A 141 7.49 3.29 11.64
CA ILE A 141 7.34 2.40 12.81
C ILE A 141 5.86 2.07 13.03
N TRP A 142 4.98 3.07 12.98
CA TRP A 142 3.55 2.85 13.17
C TRP A 142 2.96 1.93 12.10
N ILE A 143 3.27 2.15 10.82
CA ILE A 143 2.83 1.29 9.72
C ILE A 143 3.30 -0.15 9.95
N CYS A 144 4.56 -0.36 10.30
CA CYS A 144 5.11 -1.68 10.57
C CYS A 144 4.39 -2.39 11.74
N LEU A 145 4.08 -1.66 12.82
CA LEU A 145 3.36 -2.20 13.98
C LEU A 145 1.91 -2.55 13.63
N ALA A 146 1.21 -1.66 12.92
CA ALA A 146 -0.16 -1.89 12.49
C ALA A 146 -0.25 -3.10 11.55
N TYR A 147 0.68 -3.21 10.60
CA TYR A 147 0.75 -4.33 9.67
C TYR A 147 1.07 -5.66 10.38
N ALA A 148 2.04 -5.66 11.30
CA ALA A 148 2.39 -6.84 12.09
C ALA A 148 1.21 -7.33 12.94
N LEU A 149 0.48 -6.41 13.58
CA LEU A 149 -0.73 -6.73 14.33
C LEU A 149 -1.84 -7.28 13.42
N GLY A 150 -2.02 -6.69 12.25
CA GLY A 150 -2.95 -7.19 11.22
C GLY A 150 -2.64 -8.62 10.77
N ILE A 151 -1.35 -8.95 10.56
CA ILE A 151 -0.92 -10.32 10.25
C ILE A 151 -1.27 -11.28 11.39
N ILE A 152 -0.99 -10.89 12.63
CA ILE A 152 -1.28 -11.72 13.81
C ILE A 152 -2.80 -12.00 13.91
N ILE A 153 -3.62 -10.95 13.81
CA ILE A 153 -5.09 -11.07 13.86
C ILE A 153 -5.57 -11.99 12.74
N THR A 154 -5.14 -11.75 11.49
CA THR A 154 -5.51 -12.56 10.34
C THR A 154 -5.10 -14.01 10.48
N TYR A 155 -3.89 -14.27 11.01
CA TYR A 155 -3.41 -15.62 11.26
C TYR A 155 -4.28 -16.38 12.25
N PHE A 156 -4.72 -15.73 13.34
CA PHE A 156 -5.61 -16.36 14.30
C PHE A 156 -7.01 -16.59 13.73
N ILE A 157 -7.54 -15.62 12.98
CA ILE A 157 -8.85 -15.74 12.35
C ILE A 157 -8.89 -16.86 11.31
N LYS A 158 -7.81 -17.06 10.54
CA LYS A 158 -7.68 -18.19 9.60
C LYS A 158 -7.74 -19.56 10.27
N LYS A 159 -7.45 -19.66 11.57
CA LYS A 159 -7.60 -20.93 12.31
C LYS A 159 -9.07 -21.29 12.59
N ILE A 160 -10.00 -20.33 12.44
CA ILE A 160 -11.42 -20.57 12.63
C ILE A 160 -11.98 -21.14 11.32
N PRO A 161 -12.57 -22.37 11.31
CA PRO A 161 -12.92 -23.09 10.08
C PRO A 161 -13.85 -22.33 9.14
N TYR A 162 -14.75 -21.49 9.67
CA TYR A 162 -15.67 -20.68 8.88
C TYR A 162 -14.98 -19.51 8.17
N PHE A 163 -14.02 -18.87 8.81
CA PHE A 163 -13.30 -17.70 8.27
C PHE A 163 -12.19 -18.09 7.29
N ASN A 164 -11.63 -19.28 7.40
CA ASN A 164 -10.60 -19.77 6.48
C ASN A 164 -11.07 -19.86 5.01
N LYS A 165 -12.40 -19.92 4.78
CA LYS A 165 -12.98 -19.93 3.42
C LYS A 165 -13.26 -18.53 2.88
N LEU A 166 -13.21 -17.50 3.72
CA LEU A 166 -13.54 -16.11 3.39
C LEU A 166 -12.29 -15.22 3.23
N ILE A 167 -11.19 -15.60 3.84
CA ILE A 167 -9.91 -14.91 3.87
C ILE A 167 -8.82 -15.85 3.32
#